data_274f537eeed37f2e771024201ec38390
#
_entry.id   274f537eeed37f2e771024201ec38390
#
_cell.length_a   1.000
_cell.length_b   1.000
_cell.length_c   1.000
_cell.angle_alpha   90.00
_cell.angle_beta   90.00
_cell.angle_gamma   90.00
#
_symmetry.space_group_name_H-M   'P 1'
#
loop_
_entity.id
_entity.type
_entity.pdbx_description
1 polymer ?
#
loop_
_entity_poly.entity_id
_entity_poly.type
_entity_poly.pdbx_seq_one_letter_code
_entity_poly.pdbx_strand_id
1 'polypeptide(L)'
;NAEYPFNTPTYGGVSNVYIPKFYAMHSLSYTPKEGIDLSIGESIVYANKLNIGYLFPLNYFKSFDNTSSNQNLLAGANGQFFAAASVRRFIPKTQLYGQLFIDEIRISKLLTNENRNQVGYQVGAKTNDLFKIKRLIGGLEYTRNRPFVYSNLNPVQFYTHHNEMLGDWLGNNSDRMLGYFQYYPNQRIMASLSLAYMRKGGPGTIEQQYLASPQPDFFFDPQFKQKSITFEAKYQVLNQLFVLLKAQASSRVTVSDNQTKKFNTFSAGFYYGL
;
A
#
# COMPACT_ATOMS: atom_id res chain seq x y z
N ASN A 1 9.35 16.58 -5.04
CA ASN A 1 10.32 16.64 -6.14
C ASN A 1 10.88 15.24 -6.34
N ALA A 2 10.73 14.66 -7.54
CA ALA A 2 11.39 13.42 -7.90
C ALA A 2 12.77 13.79 -8.50
N GLU A 3 13.84 13.24 -7.92
CA GLU A 3 15.16 13.32 -8.51
C GLU A 3 15.25 12.36 -9.69
N TYR A 4 15.58 12.90 -10.86
CA TYR A 4 15.95 12.11 -12.02
C TYR A 4 17.32 12.51 -12.48
N PRO A 5 18.29 11.59 -12.51
CA PRO A 5 19.48 11.77 -13.31
C PRO A 5 19.10 11.56 -14.79
N PHE A 6 18.66 12.59 -15.47
CA PHE A 6 18.71 12.61 -16.92
C PHE A 6 20.16 12.87 -17.32
N ASN A 7 20.84 11.87 -17.85
CA ASN A 7 22.02 12.09 -18.65
C ASN A 7 21.58 12.78 -19.97
N THR A 8 21.46 14.10 -19.93
CA THR A 8 21.47 14.86 -21.19
C THR A 8 22.94 14.97 -21.61
N PRO A 9 23.32 14.46 -22.81
CA PRO A 9 24.65 14.65 -23.35
C PRO A 9 24.76 16.10 -23.80
N THR A 10 25.07 16.99 -22.90
CA THR A 10 25.39 18.39 -23.21
C THR A 10 26.62 18.79 -22.42
N TYR A 11 27.75 18.82 -23.14
CA TYR A 11 28.97 19.49 -22.75
C TYR A 11 29.31 19.49 -21.24
N GLY A 12 29.83 18.40 -20.73
CA GLY A 12 30.74 18.43 -19.56
C GLY A 12 30.09 18.52 -18.18
N GLY A 13 28.78 18.31 -18.00
CA GLY A 13 28.18 18.33 -16.67
C GLY A 13 26.93 17.45 -16.55
N VAL A 14 26.85 16.64 -15.48
CA VAL A 14 25.61 15.98 -15.07
C VAL A 14 24.76 17.03 -14.35
N SER A 15 23.72 17.55 -14.99
CA SER A 15 22.73 18.39 -14.31
C SER A 15 21.58 17.52 -13.83
N ASN A 16 21.34 17.48 -12.52
CA ASN A 16 20.14 16.87 -11.95
C ASN A 16 18.94 17.77 -12.30
N VAL A 17 18.03 17.26 -13.11
CA VAL A 17 16.79 17.97 -13.43
C VAL A 17 15.72 17.52 -12.44
N TYR A 18 15.27 18.44 -11.59
CA TYR A 18 14.16 18.20 -10.66
C TYR A 18 12.83 18.47 -11.37
N ILE A 19 12.02 17.44 -11.54
CA ILE A 19 10.69 17.55 -12.11
C ILE A 19 9.68 17.58 -10.98
N PRO A 20 8.84 18.63 -10.86
CA PRO A 20 7.76 18.65 -9.88
C PRO A 20 6.80 17.49 -10.13
N LYS A 21 6.41 16.82 -9.05
CA LYS A 21 5.48 15.71 -9.06
C LYS A 21 4.26 16.06 -8.22
N PHE A 22 3.10 15.77 -8.75
CA PHE A 22 1.81 16.05 -8.13
C PHE A 22 1.00 14.76 -7.97
N TYR A 23 0.12 14.77 -7.01
CA TYR A 23 -0.81 13.70 -6.72
C TYR A 23 -2.19 14.28 -6.48
N ALA A 24 -3.19 13.70 -7.10
CA ALA A 24 -4.59 14.00 -6.84
C ALA A 24 -5.35 12.69 -6.61
N MET A 25 -6.37 12.75 -5.77
CA MET A 25 -7.20 11.61 -5.43
C MET A 25 -8.60 12.07 -5.07
N HIS A 26 -9.61 11.35 -5.51
CA HIS A 26 -10.96 11.50 -5.01
C HIS A 26 -11.64 10.14 -4.83
N SER A 27 -12.66 10.10 -3.98
CA SER A 27 -13.44 8.90 -3.72
C SER A 27 -14.88 9.21 -3.43
N LEU A 28 -15.74 8.29 -3.79
CA LEU A 28 -17.15 8.28 -3.44
C LEU A 28 -17.42 7.10 -2.50
N SER A 29 -18.00 7.38 -1.36
CA SER A 29 -18.44 6.34 -0.40
C SER A 29 -19.95 6.33 -0.31
N TYR A 30 -20.51 5.13 -0.27
CA TYR A 30 -21.94 4.90 -0.19
C TYR A 30 -22.26 3.81 0.83
N THR A 31 -23.22 4.08 1.72
CA THR A 31 -23.71 3.13 2.73
C THR A 31 -25.15 2.74 2.38
N PRO A 32 -25.35 1.69 1.53
CA PRO A 32 -26.68 1.28 1.08
C PRO A 32 -27.57 0.81 2.21
N LYS A 33 -26.97 0.27 3.24
CA LYS A 33 -27.64 -0.24 4.44
C LYS A 33 -26.69 -0.12 5.63
N GLU A 34 -27.23 0.09 6.82
CA GLU A 34 -26.45 0.11 8.05
C GLU A 34 -25.56 -1.14 8.16
N GLY A 35 -24.25 -0.92 8.27
CA GLY A 35 -23.25 -1.97 8.36
C GLY A 35 -22.66 -2.43 7.03
N ILE A 36 -23.06 -1.85 5.90
CA ILE A 36 -22.43 -2.08 4.58
C ILE A 36 -21.89 -0.75 4.08
N ASP A 37 -20.60 -0.63 3.93
CA ASP A 37 -19.92 0.54 3.40
C ASP A 37 -19.20 0.12 2.11
N LEU A 38 -19.43 0.87 1.04
CA LEU A 38 -18.81 0.70 -0.25
C LEU A 38 -18.09 1.99 -0.62
N SER A 39 -16.92 1.89 -1.20
CA SER A 39 -16.16 3.02 -1.71
C SER A 39 -15.56 2.68 -3.06
N ILE A 40 -15.58 3.64 -3.96
CA ILE A 40 -14.84 3.63 -5.22
C ILE A 40 -14.11 4.97 -5.35
N GLY A 41 -13.00 4.97 -6.05
CA GLY A 41 -12.27 6.20 -6.31
C GLY A 41 -11.15 5.99 -7.30
N GLU A 42 -10.54 7.09 -7.65
CA GLU A 42 -9.37 7.11 -8.50
C GLU A 42 -8.31 8.05 -7.94
N SER A 43 -7.09 7.79 -8.31
CA SER A 43 -5.95 8.64 -8.03
C SER A 43 -5.12 8.81 -9.29
N ILE A 44 -4.33 9.86 -9.33
CA ILE A 44 -3.46 10.15 -10.45
C ILE A 44 -2.15 10.75 -9.96
N VAL A 45 -1.06 10.27 -10.53
CA VAL A 45 0.28 10.82 -10.35
C VAL A 45 0.70 11.47 -11.66
N TYR A 46 1.11 12.72 -11.62
CA TYR A 46 1.50 13.49 -12.79
C TYR A 46 2.64 14.46 -12.51
N ALA A 47 3.25 14.99 -13.56
CA ALA A 47 4.47 15.76 -13.48
C ALA A 47 4.33 17.16 -14.10
N ASN A 48 5.37 17.97 -13.99
CA ASN A 48 5.65 19.28 -14.57
C ASN A 48 4.92 20.45 -13.90
N LYS A 49 3.61 20.55 -14.00
CA LYS A 49 2.84 21.69 -13.47
C LYS A 49 1.54 21.23 -12.84
N LEU A 50 1.09 22.00 -11.86
CA LEU A 50 -0.22 21.80 -11.27
C LEU A 50 -1.30 21.92 -12.34
N ASN A 51 -2.15 20.90 -12.45
CA ASN A 51 -3.30 20.90 -13.35
C ASN A 51 -4.59 21.01 -12.53
N ILE A 52 -5.26 22.16 -12.65
CA ILE A 52 -6.50 22.48 -11.91
C ILE A 52 -7.62 21.48 -12.24
N GLY A 53 -7.62 20.88 -13.43
CA GLY A 53 -8.62 19.87 -13.82
C GLY A 53 -8.63 18.64 -12.90
N TYR A 54 -7.50 18.28 -12.29
CA TYR A 54 -7.43 17.18 -11.32
C TYR A 54 -7.90 17.59 -9.91
N LEU A 55 -8.17 18.86 -9.66
CA LEU A 55 -8.77 19.33 -8.40
C LEU A 55 -10.29 19.30 -8.43
N PHE A 56 -10.88 19.10 -9.60
CA PHE A 56 -12.34 19.04 -9.74
C PHE A 56 -12.86 17.64 -9.40
N PRO A 57 -13.65 17.47 -8.34
CA PRO A 57 -13.97 16.17 -7.76
C PRO A 57 -14.88 15.27 -8.62
N LEU A 58 -15.50 15.82 -9.64
CA LEU A 58 -16.38 15.07 -10.57
C LEU A 58 -15.69 14.72 -11.90
N ASN A 59 -14.45 15.16 -12.11
CA ASN A 59 -13.71 14.78 -13.30
C ASN A 59 -13.23 13.33 -13.18
N TYR A 60 -13.53 12.52 -14.18
CA TYR A 60 -12.90 11.23 -14.35
C TYR A 60 -11.47 11.43 -14.88
N PHE A 61 -10.47 11.18 -14.05
CA PHE A 61 -9.08 11.56 -14.30
C PHE A 61 -8.52 10.98 -15.59
N LYS A 62 -8.81 9.73 -15.87
CA LYS A 62 -8.32 9.08 -17.10
C LYS A 62 -8.91 9.69 -18.38
N SER A 63 -10.20 10.05 -18.36
CA SER A 63 -10.82 10.77 -19.48
C SER A 63 -10.25 12.16 -19.64
N PHE A 64 -10.05 12.86 -18.53
CA PHE A 64 -9.48 14.20 -18.53
C PHE A 64 -8.04 14.20 -19.07
N ASP A 65 -7.20 13.24 -18.65
CA ASP A 65 -5.85 13.09 -19.14
C ASP A 65 -5.81 12.82 -20.66
N ASN A 66 -6.65 11.91 -21.15
CA ASN A 66 -6.76 11.62 -22.58
C ASN A 66 -7.19 12.83 -23.44
N THR A 67 -7.98 13.73 -22.86
CA THR A 67 -8.51 14.92 -23.56
C THR A 67 -7.54 16.10 -23.50
N SER A 68 -6.82 16.22 -22.38
CA SER A 68 -5.87 17.32 -22.14
C SER A 68 -4.47 17.04 -22.66
N SER A 69 -4.28 15.91 -23.35
CA SER A 69 -2.96 15.39 -23.73
C SER A 69 -2.18 16.34 -24.64
N ASN A 70 -1.35 17.14 -24.03
CA ASN A 70 -0.08 17.49 -24.64
C ASN A 70 0.74 16.18 -24.67
N GLN A 71 0.83 15.56 -25.84
CA GLN A 71 1.48 14.26 -26.09
C GLN A 71 3.00 14.25 -25.89
N ASN A 72 3.52 15.02 -24.98
CA ASN A 72 4.90 14.89 -24.54
C ASN A 72 5.01 13.66 -23.64
N LEU A 73 5.70 12.64 -24.09
CA LEU A 73 6.02 11.41 -23.33
C LEU A 73 6.55 11.66 -21.90
N LEU A 74 7.05 12.85 -21.63
CA LEU A 74 7.53 13.30 -20.31
C LEU A 74 6.43 13.94 -19.45
N ALA A 75 5.26 14.23 -20.01
CA ALA A 75 4.20 14.98 -19.36
C ALA A 75 2.92 14.17 -19.11
N GLY A 76 2.95 12.88 -19.39
CA GLY A 76 1.81 12.00 -19.14
C GLY A 76 1.49 11.85 -17.65
N ALA A 77 0.33 11.29 -17.37
CA ALA A 77 -0.12 10.99 -16.03
C ALA A 77 -0.37 9.48 -15.87
N ASN A 78 -0.20 8.95 -14.67
CA ASN A 78 -0.52 7.58 -14.31
C ASN A 78 -1.75 7.57 -13.40
N GLY A 79 -2.88 7.12 -13.94
CA GLY A 79 -4.14 7.03 -13.22
C GLY A 79 -4.37 5.63 -12.67
N GLN A 80 -4.76 5.56 -11.41
CA GLN A 80 -5.10 4.33 -10.70
C GLN A 80 -6.56 4.36 -10.26
N PHE A 81 -7.16 3.19 -10.18
CA PHE A 81 -8.51 2.98 -9.69
C PHE A 81 -8.48 2.17 -8.38
N PHE A 82 -9.36 2.50 -7.44
CA PHE A 82 -9.50 1.71 -6.23
C PHE A 82 -10.97 1.50 -5.84
N ALA A 83 -11.22 0.38 -5.20
CA ALA A 83 -12.51 0.05 -4.62
C ALA A 83 -12.32 -0.57 -3.23
N ALA A 84 -13.23 -0.28 -2.32
CA ALA A 84 -13.24 -0.89 -1.00
C ALA A 84 -14.66 -1.25 -0.59
N ALA A 85 -14.78 -2.32 0.19
CA ALA A 85 -16.02 -2.75 0.78
C ALA A 85 -15.81 -3.16 2.24
N SER A 86 -16.75 -2.85 3.09
CA SER A 86 -16.79 -3.28 4.49
C SER A 86 -18.19 -3.72 4.86
N VAL A 87 -18.28 -4.89 5.49
CA VAL A 87 -19.53 -5.45 5.98
C VAL A 87 -19.42 -5.74 7.46
N ARG A 88 -20.30 -5.12 8.23
CA ARG A 88 -20.48 -5.30 9.67
C ARG A 88 -21.84 -5.92 9.93
N ARG A 89 -22.01 -6.63 11.04
CA ARG A 89 -23.30 -7.24 11.44
C ARG A 89 -23.76 -8.45 10.62
N PHE A 90 -23.10 -8.84 9.55
CA PHE A 90 -23.37 -10.09 8.87
C PHE A 90 -23.02 -11.29 9.76
N ILE A 91 -21.88 -11.19 10.45
CA ILE A 91 -21.49 -12.07 11.56
C ILE A 91 -21.49 -11.21 12.83
N PRO A 92 -22.11 -11.64 13.94
CA PRO A 92 -22.14 -10.86 15.17
C PRO A 92 -20.76 -10.39 15.60
N LYS A 93 -20.66 -9.10 15.95
CA LYS A 93 -19.42 -8.44 16.41
C LYS A 93 -18.23 -8.49 15.44
N THR A 94 -18.46 -8.92 14.18
CA THR A 94 -17.42 -9.12 13.19
C THR A 94 -17.58 -8.12 12.05
N GLN A 95 -16.46 -7.56 11.61
CA GLN A 95 -16.33 -6.79 10.39
C GLN A 95 -15.50 -7.57 9.38
N LEU A 96 -16.04 -7.78 8.20
CA LEU A 96 -15.31 -8.22 7.02
C LEU A 96 -15.00 -7.01 6.16
N TYR A 97 -13.81 -6.93 5.58
CA TYR A 97 -13.45 -5.84 4.69
C TYR A 97 -12.50 -6.30 3.59
N GLY A 98 -12.54 -5.58 2.50
CA GLY A 98 -11.62 -5.76 1.39
C GLY A 98 -11.41 -4.47 0.64
N GLN A 99 -10.25 -4.35 0.02
CA GLN A 99 -9.92 -3.28 -0.90
C GLN A 99 -9.15 -3.81 -2.08
N LEU A 100 -9.33 -3.15 -3.20
CA LEU A 100 -8.72 -3.44 -4.48
C LEU A 100 -8.09 -2.16 -5.01
N PHE A 101 -6.86 -2.25 -5.48
CA PHE A 101 -6.13 -1.19 -6.16
C PHE A 101 -5.76 -1.69 -7.56
N ILE A 102 -6.05 -0.91 -8.57
CA ILE A 102 -5.84 -1.26 -9.97
C ILE A 102 -4.99 -0.16 -10.61
N ASP A 103 -3.77 -0.48 -10.95
CA ASP A 103 -2.86 0.40 -11.68
C ASP A 103 -3.04 0.20 -13.19
N GLU A 104 -2.98 -1.05 -13.66
CA GLU A 104 -3.29 -1.42 -15.02
C GLU A 104 -4.13 -2.69 -15.05
N ILE A 105 -5.21 -2.71 -15.85
CA ILE A 105 -6.08 -3.87 -16.04
C ILE A 105 -6.41 -4.09 -17.52
N ARG A 106 -6.25 -5.33 -17.97
CA ARG A 106 -6.70 -5.82 -19.27
C ARG A 106 -7.73 -6.93 -19.05
N ILE A 107 -8.99 -6.55 -19.05
CA ILE A 107 -10.12 -7.46 -18.75
C ILE A 107 -10.11 -8.69 -19.66
N SER A 108 -9.80 -8.53 -20.95
CA SER A 108 -9.72 -9.63 -21.92
C SER A 108 -8.62 -10.66 -21.62
N LYS A 109 -7.67 -10.34 -20.75
CA LYS A 109 -6.53 -11.16 -20.39
C LYS A 109 -6.52 -11.64 -18.94
N LEU A 110 -7.60 -11.41 -18.20
CA LEU A 110 -7.69 -11.74 -16.76
C LEU A 110 -7.45 -13.22 -16.44
N LEU A 111 -7.85 -14.12 -17.34
CA LEU A 111 -7.77 -15.57 -17.16
C LEU A 111 -6.71 -16.24 -18.05
N THR A 112 -5.82 -15.47 -18.67
CA THR A 112 -4.75 -16.00 -19.51
C THR A 112 -3.40 -15.89 -18.84
N ASN A 113 -2.42 -16.68 -19.27
CA ASN A 113 -1.03 -16.60 -18.81
C ASN A 113 -0.30 -15.31 -19.26
N GLU A 114 -0.90 -14.56 -20.18
CA GLU A 114 -0.42 -13.23 -20.61
C GLU A 114 -0.97 -12.10 -19.74
N ASN A 115 -1.27 -12.38 -18.50
CA ASN A 115 -1.96 -11.46 -17.60
C ASN A 115 -1.02 -10.34 -17.16
N ARG A 116 -1.11 -9.18 -17.81
CA ARG A 116 -0.38 -7.94 -17.46
C ARG A 116 -1.12 -7.07 -16.44
N ASN A 117 -2.03 -7.65 -15.66
CA ASN A 117 -2.81 -6.88 -14.69
C ASN A 117 -1.98 -6.52 -13.46
N GLN A 118 -1.84 -5.23 -13.23
CA GLN A 118 -1.14 -4.64 -12.09
C GLN A 118 -2.17 -4.30 -11.01
N VAL A 119 -2.37 -5.25 -10.11
CA VAL A 119 -3.43 -5.20 -9.10
C VAL A 119 -2.85 -5.49 -7.73
N GLY A 120 -3.20 -4.66 -6.76
CA GLY A 120 -3.02 -4.89 -5.34
C GLY A 120 -4.36 -5.15 -4.67
N TYR A 121 -4.41 -6.03 -3.67
CA TYR A 121 -5.62 -6.25 -2.89
C TYR A 121 -5.30 -6.56 -1.43
N GLN A 122 -6.24 -6.21 -0.59
CA GLN A 122 -6.23 -6.54 0.83
C GLN A 122 -7.61 -7.08 1.22
N VAL A 123 -7.63 -8.14 2.00
CA VAL A 123 -8.84 -8.70 2.60
C VAL A 123 -8.59 -8.96 4.07
N GLY A 124 -9.60 -8.74 4.89
CA GLY A 124 -9.45 -8.94 6.32
C GLY A 124 -10.77 -9.16 7.04
N ALA A 125 -10.62 -9.67 8.24
CA ALA A 125 -11.70 -9.83 9.20
C ALA A 125 -11.23 -9.42 10.58
N LYS A 126 -12.07 -8.71 11.34
CA LYS A 126 -11.83 -8.44 12.75
C LYS A 126 -13.10 -8.67 13.54
N THR A 127 -12.97 -9.22 14.73
CA THR A 127 -14.07 -9.49 15.62
C THR A 127 -13.82 -8.95 17.01
N ASN A 128 -14.85 -8.42 17.64
CA ASN A 128 -14.84 -7.95 19.01
C ASN A 128 -15.28 -9.08 19.93
N ASP A 129 -14.80 -9.03 21.19
CA ASP A 129 -15.09 -10.02 22.22
C ASP A 129 -14.74 -11.45 21.78
N LEU A 130 -13.60 -11.58 21.12
CA LEU A 130 -13.07 -12.85 20.64
C LEU A 130 -12.97 -13.87 21.78
N PHE A 131 -13.32 -15.12 21.51
CA PHE A 131 -13.38 -16.20 22.52
C PHE A 131 -14.31 -15.86 23.71
N LYS A 132 -15.28 -14.97 23.54
CA LYS A 132 -16.18 -14.45 24.59
C LYS A 132 -15.43 -13.62 25.68
N ILE A 133 -14.19 -13.25 25.44
CA ILE A 133 -13.42 -12.36 26.33
C ILE A 133 -13.83 -10.92 25.99
N LYS A 134 -14.47 -10.24 26.93
CA LYS A 134 -14.91 -8.85 26.73
C LYS A 134 -13.72 -7.95 26.42
N ARG A 135 -13.88 -7.08 25.40
CA ARG A 135 -12.88 -6.09 24.95
C ARG A 135 -11.60 -6.70 24.36
N LEU A 136 -11.61 -7.99 24.02
CA LEU A 136 -10.56 -8.59 23.21
C LEU A 136 -10.98 -8.51 21.74
N ILE A 137 -10.20 -7.80 20.96
CA ILE A 137 -10.34 -7.73 19.50
C ILE A 137 -9.30 -8.66 18.88
N GLY A 138 -9.73 -9.49 17.95
CA GLY A 138 -8.81 -10.28 17.12
C GLY A 138 -9.06 -10.01 15.65
N GLY A 139 -8.02 -10.05 14.84
CA GLY A 139 -8.13 -9.85 13.41
C GLY A 139 -7.10 -10.63 12.61
N LEU A 140 -7.48 -10.91 11.37
CA LEU A 140 -6.62 -11.49 10.34
C LEU A 140 -6.72 -10.64 9.09
N GLU A 141 -5.59 -10.43 8.43
CA GLU A 141 -5.48 -9.64 7.21
C GLU A 141 -4.51 -10.30 6.25
N TYR A 142 -4.86 -10.29 4.99
CA TYR A 142 -3.97 -10.69 3.90
C TYR A 142 -3.91 -9.58 2.87
N THR A 143 -2.70 -9.15 2.55
CA THR A 143 -2.41 -8.16 1.51
C THR A 143 -1.53 -8.79 0.44
N ARG A 144 -1.81 -8.54 -0.83
CA ARG A 144 -0.96 -8.96 -1.94
C ARG A 144 -0.91 -7.88 -3.01
N ASN A 145 0.31 -7.54 -3.40
CA ASN A 145 0.61 -6.65 -4.51
C ASN A 145 1.26 -7.46 -5.62
N ARG A 146 0.64 -7.49 -6.79
CA ARG A 146 1.20 -8.18 -7.96
C ARG A 146 2.50 -7.50 -8.43
N PRO A 147 3.30 -8.19 -9.27
CA PRO A 147 4.42 -7.55 -9.95
C PRO A 147 4.00 -6.27 -10.67
N PHE A 148 4.90 -5.28 -10.67
CA PHE A 148 4.79 -3.99 -11.36
C PHE A 148 3.68 -3.04 -10.88
N VAL A 149 2.84 -3.41 -9.90
CA VAL A 149 1.94 -2.46 -9.23
C VAL A 149 2.74 -1.29 -8.69
N TYR A 150 2.28 -0.06 -8.88
CA TYR A 150 2.94 1.20 -8.53
C TYR A 150 4.09 1.61 -9.47
N SER A 151 4.41 0.82 -10.48
CA SER A 151 5.47 1.09 -11.46
C SER A 151 4.90 1.63 -12.76
N ASN A 152 5.65 2.46 -13.47
CA ASN A 152 5.27 3.00 -14.79
C ASN A 152 6.51 3.07 -15.69
N LEU A 153 6.29 3.20 -17.01
CA LEU A 153 7.38 3.42 -17.97
C LEU A 153 8.18 4.68 -17.62
N ASN A 154 7.47 5.72 -17.21
CA ASN A 154 8.10 6.96 -16.77
C ASN A 154 8.20 6.96 -15.24
N PRO A 155 9.40 6.94 -14.67
CA PRO A 155 9.60 6.91 -13.24
C PRO A 155 9.01 8.11 -12.46
N VAL A 156 8.81 9.29 -13.09
CA VAL A 156 8.09 10.43 -12.47
C VAL A 156 6.65 10.05 -12.11
N GLN A 157 6.10 9.09 -12.85
CA GLN A 157 4.73 8.59 -12.68
C GLN A 157 4.63 7.39 -11.74
N PHE A 158 5.73 6.95 -11.10
CA PHE A 158 5.67 5.94 -10.06
C PHE A 158 4.77 6.42 -8.92
N TYR A 159 4.02 5.50 -8.35
CA TYR A 159 3.13 5.78 -7.23
C TYR A 159 3.92 5.90 -5.91
N THR A 160 4.85 6.86 -5.89
CA THR A 160 5.79 7.12 -4.79
C THR A 160 5.89 8.61 -4.49
N HIS A 161 6.30 8.93 -3.26
CA HIS A 161 6.66 10.27 -2.81
C HIS A 161 7.89 10.18 -1.90
N HIS A 162 8.95 10.97 -2.18
CA HIS A 162 10.23 10.89 -1.44
C HIS A 162 10.76 9.46 -1.26
N ASN A 163 10.73 8.65 -2.31
CA ASN A 163 11.09 7.22 -2.32
C ASN A 163 10.20 6.30 -1.46
N GLU A 164 9.14 6.82 -0.85
CA GLU A 164 8.16 6.04 -0.13
C GLU A 164 6.96 5.71 -1.02
N MET A 165 6.38 4.53 -0.86
CA MET A 165 5.18 4.13 -1.59
C MET A 165 3.96 4.90 -1.11
N LEU A 166 3.17 5.46 -2.02
CA LEU A 166 1.86 6.06 -1.72
C LEU A 166 0.78 4.99 -1.44
N GLY A 167 1.00 3.77 -1.92
CA GLY A 167 0.16 2.60 -1.65
C GLY A 167 0.65 1.76 -0.48
N ASP A 168 0.66 0.43 -0.64
CA ASP A 168 1.21 -0.47 0.39
C ASP A 168 2.72 -0.28 0.52
N TRP A 169 3.18 -0.09 1.76
CA TRP A 169 4.59 0.19 2.08
C TRP A 169 5.55 -0.93 1.66
N LEU A 170 5.07 -2.17 1.53
CA LEU A 170 5.88 -3.29 1.07
C LEU A 170 6.14 -3.23 -0.44
N GLY A 171 5.37 -2.41 -1.17
CA GLY A 171 5.51 -2.19 -2.61
C GLY A 171 5.03 -3.37 -3.45
N ASN A 172 5.41 -3.36 -4.72
CA ASN A 172 5.04 -4.38 -5.70
C ASN A 172 5.63 -5.76 -5.39
N ASN A 173 5.15 -6.80 -6.07
CA ASN A 173 5.67 -8.18 -6.02
C ASN A 173 5.85 -8.67 -4.58
N SER A 174 4.83 -8.49 -3.76
CA SER A 174 4.89 -8.75 -2.32
C SER A 174 3.56 -9.25 -1.78
N ASP A 175 3.63 -9.98 -0.68
CA ASP A 175 2.45 -10.29 0.13
C ASP A 175 2.76 -10.26 1.63
N ARG A 176 1.69 -10.10 2.41
CA ARG A 176 1.74 -10.06 3.86
C ARG A 176 0.50 -10.72 4.45
N MET A 177 0.70 -11.61 5.40
CA MET A 177 -0.32 -12.12 6.29
C MET A 177 -0.09 -11.50 7.68
N LEU A 178 -1.12 -10.92 8.27
CA LEU A 178 -1.10 -10.29 9.58
C LEU A 178 -2.20 -10.88 10.45
N GLY A 179 -1.84 -11.42 11.61
CA GLY A 179 -2.77 -11.76 12.68
C GLY A 179 -2.50 -10.86 13.88
N TYR A 180 -3.54 -10.40 14.55
CA TYR A 180 -3.36 -9.55 15.72
C TYR A 180 -4.45 -9.75 16.77
N PHE A 181 -4.08 -9.45 18.01
CA PHE A 181 -4.96 -9.35 19.15
C PHE A 181 -4.76 -8.00 19.82
N GLN A 182 -5.85 -7.35 20.21
CA GLN A 182 -5.84 -6.11 21.00
C GLN A 182 -6.76 -6.29 22.20
N TYR A 183 -6.24 -6.06 23.38
CA TYR A 183 -6.98 -6.23 24.61
C TYR A 183 -7.05 -4.90 25.37
N TYR A 184 -8.25 -4.53 25.78
CA TYR A 184 -8.54 -3.31 26.55
C TYR A 184 -9.10 -3.70 27.92
N PRO A 185 -8.25 -4.06 28.92
CA PRO A 185 -8.74 -4.44 30.24
C PRO A 185 -9.58 -3.31 30.89
N ASN A 186 -9.23 -2.07 30.63
CA ASN A 186 -9.99 -0.89 31.00
C ASN A 186 -9.82 0.22 29.96
N GLN A 187 -10.37 1.41 30.22
CA GLN A 187 -10.32 2.55 29.28
C GLN A 187 -8.91 3.17 29.13
N ARG A 188 -8.01 2.91 30.08
CA ARG A 188 -6.67 3.51 30.12
C ARG A 188 -5.57 2.60 29.60
N ILE A 189 -5.83 1.30 29.48
CA ILE A 189 -4.81 0.31 29.11
C ILE A 189 -5.21 -0.35 27.79
N MET A 190 -4.26 -0.42 26.86
CA MET A 190 -4.30 -1.25 25.67
C MET A 190 -3.07 -2.13 25.65
N ALA A 191 -3.24 -3.40 25.39
CA ALA A 191 -2.16 -4.33 25.06
C ALA A 191 -2.45 -4.94 23.68
N SER A 192 -1.46 -5.04 22.83
CA SER A 192 -1.60 -5.69 21.54
C SER A 192 -0.46 -6.67 21.27
N LEU A 193 -0.79 -7.72 20.56
CA LEU A 193 0.16 -8.70 20.04
C LEU A 193 -0.14 -8.88 18.55
N SER A 194 0.86 -8.72 17.71
CA SER A 194 0.72 -8.97 16.28
C SER A 194 1.79 -9.93 15.76
N LEU A 195 1.37 -10.78 14.84
CA LEU A 195 2.18 -11.76 14.13
C LEU A 195 2.09 -11.46 12.65
N ALA A 196 3.21 -11.21 12.01
CA ALA A 196 3.23 -10.95 10.57
C ALA A 196 4.20 -11.90 9.86
N TYR A 197 3.75 -12.38 8.70
CA TYR A 197 4.59 -13.06 7.73
C TYR A 197 4.52 -12.30 6.42
N MET A 198 5.66 -11.94 5.87
CA MET A 198 5.74 -11.19 4.61
C MET A 198 6.79 -11.78 3.68
N ARG A 199 6.51 -11.65 2.38
CA ARG A 199 7.41 -12.02 1.31
C ARG A 199 7.57 -10.86 0.34
N LYS A 200 8.78 -10.65 -0.14
CA LYS A 200 9.12 -9.62 -1.11
C LYS A 200 9.93 -10.23 -2.24
N GLY A 201 9.44 -10.08 -3.46
CA GLY A 201 10.18 -10.34 -4.69
C GLY A 201 10.85 -9.08 -5.23
N GLY A 202 11.58 -9.22 -6.32
CA GLY A 202 12.26 -8.12 -6.98
C GLY A 202 11.33 -7.08 -7.56
N PRO A 203 11.82 -5.86 -7.78
CA PRO A 203 11.01 -4.77 -8.36
C PRO A 203 10.68 -5.02 -9.84
N GLY A 204 11.52 -5.80 -10.53
CA GLY A 204 11.46 -5.99 -11.96
C GLY A 204 12.04 -4.83 -12.76
N THR A 205 12.11 -5.02 -14.08
CA THR A 205 12.57 -4.01 -15.03
C THR A 205 11.43 -3.56 -15.95
N ILE A 206 11.62 -2.44 -16.63
CA ILE A 206 10.68 -1.92 -17.62
C ILE A 206 10.47 -2.93 -18.75
N GLU A 207 11.55 -3.61 -19.19
CA GLU A 207 11.49 -4.64 -20.23
C GLU A 207 10.63 -5.82 -19.76
N GLN A 208 10.76 -6.25 -18.52
CA GLN A 208 9.94 -7.31 -17.95
C GLN A 208 8.47 -6.90 -17.85
N GLN A 209 8.20 -5.62 -17.52
CA GLN A 209 6.84 -5.11 -17.42
C GLN A 209 6.13 -5.00 -18.77
N TYR A 210 6.82 -4.50 -19.81
CA TYR A 210 6.18 -4.13 -21.08
C TYR A 210 6.50 -5.06 -22.25
N LEU A 211 7.66 -5.69 -22.25
CA LEU A 211 8.16 -6.48 -23.40
C LEU A 211 8.16 -7.99 -23.15
N ALA A 212 8.33 -8.46 -21.90
CA ALA A 212 8.36 -9.88 -21.63
C ALA A 212 7.01 -10.56 -21.89
N SER A 213 7.06 -11.74 -22.52
CA SER A 213 5.90 -12.60 -22.73
C SER A 213 6.31 -14.09 -22.55
N PRO A 214 5.77 -14.78 -21.53
CA PRO A 214 4.90 -14.25 -20.48
C PRO A 214 5.61 -13.27 -19.55
N GLN A 215 4.85 -12.44 -18.85
CA GLN A 215 5.41 -11.62 -17.76
C GLN A 215 5.86 -12.52 -16.59
N PRO A 216 6.85 -12.05 -15.79
CA PRO A 216 7.26 -12.75 -14.60
C PRO A 216 6.10 -13.06 -13.66
N ASP A 217 6.07 -14.26 -13.13
CA ASP A 217 5.07 -14.71 -12.16
C ASP A 217 5.21 -13.96 -10.82
N PHE A 218 4.15 -14.04 -10.02
CA PHE A 218 4.19 -13.50 -8.68
C PHE A 218 5.34 -14.12 -7.86
N PHE A 219 6.03 -13.26 -7.13
CA PHE A 219 7.18 -13.60 -6.32
C PHE A 219 8.42 -14.01 -7.14
N PHE A 220 8.54 -13.52 -8.38
CA PHE A 220 9.79 -13.65 -9.13
C PHE A 220 10.93 -12.88 -8.44
N ASP A 221 12.17 -13.29 -8.71
CA ASP A 221 13.39 -12.71 -8.11
C ASP A 221 13.24 -12.49 -6.59
N PRO A 222 13.04 -13.57 -5.81
CA PRO A 222 12.68 -13.45 -4.41
C PRO A 222 13.80 -12.82 -3.59
N GLN A 223 13.50 -11.70 -2.93
CA GLN A 223 14.45 -10.92 -2.14
C GLN A 223 14.52 -11.41 -0.71
N PHE A 224 13.38 -11.45 -0.03
CA PHE A 224 13.33 -11.92 1.35
C PHE A 224 11.97 -12.50 1.77
N LYS A 225 12.03 -13.30 2.84
CA LYS A 225 10.89 -13.72 3.65
C LYS A 225 11.13 -13.30 5.09
N GLN A 226 10.14 -12.71 5.73
CA GLN A 226 10.28 -12.22 7.11
C GLN A 226 9.09 -12.66 7.96
N LYS A 227 9.41 -13.12 9.17
CA LYS A 227 8.45 -13.35 10.25
C LYS A 227 8.70 -12.32 11.33
N SER A 228 7.66 -11.77 11.92
CA SER A 228 7.78 -10.84 13.03
C SER A 228 6.69 -11.07 14.06
N ILE A 229 7.04 -10.86 15.32
CA ILE A 229 6.14 -10.78 16.45
C ILE A 229 6.35 -9.41 17.08
N THR A 230 5.27 -8.69 17.32
CA THR A 230 5.30 -7.36 17.94
C THR A 230 4.33 -7.33 19.11
N PHE A 231 4.83 -6.95 20.26
CA PHE A 231 4.04 -6.63 21.44
C PHE A 231 4.04 -5.11 21.63
N GLU A 232 2.89 -4.54 21.91
CA GLU A 232 2.74 -3.12 22.23
C GLU A 232 1.80 -2.95 23.42
N ALA A 233 2.19 -2.13 24.38
CA ALA A 233 1.39 -1.75 25.52
C ALA A 233 1.30 -0.23 25.59
N LYS A 234 0.09 0.29 25.76
CA LYS A 234 -0.21 1.72 25.91
C LYS A 234 -0.96 1.94 27.19
N TYR A 235 -0.49 2.92 27.99
CA TYR A 235 -1.13 3.33 29.23
C TYR A 235 -1.40 4.82 29.23
N GLN A 236 -2.66 5.20 29.48
CA GLN A 236 -3.07 6.59 29.68
C GLN A 236 -2.84 6.99 31.13
N VAL A 237 -1.80 7.77 31.38
CA VAL A 237 -1.42 8.27 32.72
C VAL A 237 -2.38 9.36 33.17
N LEU A 238 -2.59 10.36 32.32
CA LEU A 238 -3.50 11.49 32.50
C LEU A 238 -4.32 11.66 31.21
N ASN A 239 -5.32 12.54 31.26
CA ASN A 239 -6.00 12.92 30.03
C ASN A 239 -4.97 13.40 29.02
N GLN A 240 -4.98 12.79 27.81
CA GLN A 240 -4.09 13.09 26.69
C GLN A 240 -2.60 12.72 26.89
N LEU A 241 -2.16 12.27 28.09
CA LEU A 241 -0.79 11.80 28.32
C LEU A 241 -0.73 10.29 28.33
N PHE A 242 0.08 9.73 27.41
CA PHE A 242 0.20 8.29 27.21
C PHE A 242 1.67 7.84 27.29
N VAL A 243 1.87 6.70 27.91
CA VAL A 243 3.13 5.95 27.85
C VAL A 243 2.94 4.78 26.88
N LEU A 244 3.92 4.57 26.02
CA LEU A 244 3.96 3.51 25.03
C LEU A 244 5.20 2.63 25.24
N LEU A 245 5.00 1.33 25.28
CA LEU A 245 6.07 0.34 25.24
C LEU A 245 5.86 -0.54 24.01
N LYS A 246 6.93 -0.78 23.24
CA LYS A 246 6.89 -1.65 22.07
C LYS A 246 8.12 -2.54 22.05
N ALA A 247 7.90 -3.83 21.88
CA ALA A 247 8.93 -4.82 21.68
C ALA A 247 8.64 -5.60 20.39
N GLN A 248 9.64 -5.78 19.56
CA GLN A 248 9.52 -6.52 18.31
C GLN A 248 10.68 -7.46 18.14
N ALA A 249 10.39 -8.70 17.80
CA ALA A 249 11.34 -9.69 17.34
C ALA A 249 11.02 -10.08 15.89
N SER A 250 12.02 -10.04 15.03
CA SER A 250 11.89 -10.35 13.60
C SER A 250 13.00 -11.27 13.14
N SER A 251 12.66 -12.19 12.26
CA SER A 251 13.60 -13.05 11.56
C SER A 251 13.39 -12.89 10.06
N ARG A 252 14.40 -12.42 9.37
CA ARG A 252 14.40 -12.24 7.90
C ARG A 252 15.37 -13.20 7.27
N VAL A 253 14.91 -13.97 6.31
CA VAL A 253 15.72 -14.81 5.44
C VAL A 253 15.87 -14.10 4.10
N THR A 254 17.09 -13.72 3.75
CA THR A 254 17.43 -13.23 2.40
C THR A 254 17.55 -14.44 1.48
N VAL A 255 16.87 -14.45 0.35
CA VAL A 255 16.78 -15.66 -0.49
C VAL A 255 18.05 -15.88 -1.30
N SER A 256 18.74 -14.81 -1.73
CA SER A 256 19.95 -14.89 -2.56
C SER A 256 21.10 -15.67 -1.90
N ASP A 257 21.28 -15.52 -0.61
CA ASP A 257 22.38 -16.10 0.15
C ASP A 257 21.92 -17.05 1.28
N ASN A 258 20.61 -17.25 1.39
CA ASN A 258 19.95 -18.03 2.43
C ASN A 258 20.35 -17.62 3.86
N GLN A 259 20.81 -16.38 4.04
CA GLN A 259 21.20 -15.88 5.35
C GLN A 259 19.98 -15.46 6.16
N THR A 260 19.98 -15.86 7.43
CA THR A 260 18.96 -15.45 8.40
C THR A 260 19.50 -14.35 9.28
N LYS A 261 18.86 -13.17 9.21
CA LYS A 261 19.14 -12.05 10.12
C LYS A 261 18.01 -11.93 11.14
N LYS A 262 18.38 -11.79 12.41
CA LYS A 262 17.43 -11.53 13.51
C LYS A 262 17.54 -10.10 13.96
N PHE A 263 16.39 -9.44 14.15
CA PHE A 263 16.28 -8.07 14.59
C PHE A 263 15.37 -8.02 15.82
N ASN A 264 15.89 -7.51 16.92
CA ASN A 264 15.10 -7.25 18.12
C ASN A 264 15.13 -5.75 18.38
N THR A 265 13.97 -5.15 18.51
CA THR A 265 13.83 -3.74 18.84
C THR A 265 12.97 -3.59 20.08
N PHE A 266 13.37 -2.69 20.93
CA PHE A 266 12.59 -2.25 22.08
C PHE A 266 12.52 -0.73 22.04
N SER A 267 11.34 -0.18 22.23
CA SER A 267 11.13 1.26 22.34
C SER A 267 10.16 1.57 23.49
N ALA A 268 10.48 2.64 24.20
CA ALA A 268 9.61 3.23 25.19
C ALA A 268 9.49 4.73 24.90
N GLY A 269 8.31 5.27 25.05
CA GLY A 269 8.06 6.67 24.78
C GLY A 269 6.82 7.18 25.50
N PHE A 270 6.68 8.47 25.52
CA PHE A 270 5.44 9.11 25.92
C PHE A 270 5.01 10.10 24.85
N TYR A 271 3.73 10.33 24.74
CA TYR A 271 3.19 11.36 23.88
C TYR A 271 2.01 12.05 24.56
N TYR A 272 1.89 13.34 24.29
CA TYR A 272 0.78 14.16 24.70
C TYR A 272 -0.06 14.48 23.46
N GLY A 273 -1.31 14.04 23.45
CA GLY A 273 -2.24 14.33 22.37
C GLY A 273 -2.96 15.64 22.65
N LEU A 274 -2.99 16.52 21.66
CA LEU A 274 -3.77 17.74 21.66
C LEU A 274 -5.20 17.45 21.19
#